data_cfeffa4bfd8d11c7be3e2167d4f7c0da
#
_entry.id   cfeffa4bfd8d11c7be3e2167d4f7c0da
#
_cell.length_a   1.000
_cell.length_b   1.000
_cell.length_c   1.000
_cell.angle_alpha   90.00
_cell.angle_beta   90.00
_cell.angle_gamma   90.00
#
_symmetry.space_group_name_H-M   'P 1'
#
loop_
_entity.id
_entity.type
_entity.pdbx_description
1 polymer ?
#
loop_
_entity_poly.entity_id
_entity_poly.type
_entity_poly.pdbx_seq_one_letter_code
_entity_poly.pdbx_strand_id
1 'polypeptide(L)'
;MSERSIMGTARYVGMSGAMTAIGGDPSACLDNPAGLGLYRRFEVMVTMDWMFDRTHQRTPGDKIHPTQANMFMVPQASFVFSLPTYNPDDHGVQFHNLLFSYQRVHTFNRLYIASADNDPSLGALLATAQDVNWDIPFCSERYNLADQMRLQESGYVNEYAFDYAMNIKNQWYVGVGLRLQSYWMSADARYDEFFSSTSLTGTPYANSNKTTLLYKGVTAHLAAGLIYRPLSWLRLGVGFQTPTIGSLTTYYTGTLTAQTDSLRNSFGPDDNNLDRRFHMPLQLSTSVAFQLTAYGMLSFQYDYRHGQYYGGDSHSLRAGLEIIPVMGMYINAGYAYESAFLRNPGTVSMDPYFERQDTYFFQPRTTQYASCAIGYRGTYMMVQAAYQYRWQNSTLYAHENILDPYNMHSDTHRLVITIGWHSD
;
A
#
# COMPACT_ATOMS: atom_id res chain seq x y z
N MET A 1 -2.87 -5.47 3.73
CA MET A 1 -1.51 -5.91 3.39
C MET A 1 -1.25 -6.04 1.89
N SER A 2 -2.26 -6.26 1.06
CA SER A 2 -2.13 -6.38 -0.40
C SER A 2 -2.08 -5.02 -1.16
N GLU A 3 -2.20 -3.91 -0.46
CA GLU A 3 -2.07 -2.59 -1.06
C GLU A 3 -0.61 -2.29 -1.43
N ARG A 4 -0.42 -1.71 -2.60
CA ARG A 4 0.86 -1.18 -3.07
C ARG A 4 0.67 0.29 -3.38
N SER A 5 1.41 1.15 -2.70
CA SER A 5 1.36 2.59 -2.94
C SER A 5 2.29 3.00 -4.08
N ILE A 6 1.96 4.09 -4.78
CA ILE A 6 2.87 4.67 -5.78
C ILE A 6 3.99 5.39 -5.02
N MET A 7 5.09 4.68 -4.79
CA MET A 7 6.27 5.14 -4.04
C MET A 7 7.53 4.87 -4.86
N GLY A 8 8.59 5.65 -4.64
CA GLY A 8 9.86 5.46 -5.34
C GLY A 8 10.51 6.78 -5.73
N THR A 9 11.21 6.82 -6.85
CA THR A 9 11.88 8.03 -7.35
C THR A 9 10.90 9.15 -7.62
N ALA A 10 11.36 10.41 -7.54
CA ALA A 10 10.51 11.58 -7.79
C ALA A 10 9.94 11.56 -9.22
N ARG A 11 10.69 11.06 -10.21
CA ARG A 11 10.21 10.90 -11.59
C ARG A 11 9.05 9.90 -11.68
N TYR A 12 9.21 8.72 -11.05
CA TYR A 12 8.17 7.69 -11.01
C TYR A 12 6.91 8.19 -10.31
N VAL A 13 7.07 8.86 -9.16
CA VAL A 13 5.96 9.47 -8.41
C VAL A 13 5.29 10.56 -9.23
N GLY A 14 6.07 11.45 -9.88
CA GLY A 14 5.55 12.54 -10.71
C GLY A 14 4.74 12.08 -11.92
N MET A 15 5.03 10.88 -12.43
CA MET A 15 4.26 10.21 -13.49
C MET A 15 3.09 9.36 -12.95
N SER A 16 2.79 9.43 -11.65
CA SER A 16 1.83 8.54 -10.97
C SER A 16 2.05 7.05 -11.29
N GLY A 17 3.31 6.64 -11.48
CA GLY A 17 3.70 5.26 -11.77
C GLY A 17 3.41 4.77 -13.20
N ALA A 18 2.98 5.62 -14.13
CA ALA A 18 2.66 5.23 -15.51
C ALA A 18 3.94 5.03 -16.36
N MET A 19 4.84 4.11 -15.98
CA MET A 19 6.17 4.00 -16.56
C MET A 19 6.54 2.61 -17.09
N THR A 20 5.62 1.65 -17.11
CA THR A 20 5.88 0.26 -17.56
C THR A 20 6.40 0.17 -19.01
N ALA A 21 5.96 1.04 -19.94
CA ALA A 21 6.48 1.12 -21.31
C ALA A 21 7.61 2.15 -21.47
N ILE A 22 7.73 3.10 -20.55
CA ILE A 22 8.76 4.14 -20.59
C ILE A 22 10.10 3.57 -20.12
N GLY A 23 10.13 2.93 -18.93
CA GLY A 23 11.34 2.41 -18.30
C GLY A 23 12.39 3.48 -17.98
N GLY A 24 13.65 3.07 -17.81
CA GLY A 24 14.77 3.98 -17.50
C GLY A 24 14.61 4.70 -16.16
N ASP A 25 14.02 4.00 -15.18
CA ASP A 25 13.86 4.43 -13.78
C ASP A 25 13.85 3.19 -12.88
N PRO A 26 14.61 3.17 -11.74
CA PRO A 26 14.70 1.99 -10.89
C PRO A 26 13.36 1.59 -10.28
N SER A 27 12.49 2.57 -9.97
CA SER A 27 11.17 2.29 -9.41
C SER A 27 10.21 1.72 -10.46
N ALA A 28 10.33 2.14 -11.73
CA ALA A 28 9.58 1.55 -12.84
C ALA A 28 10.00 0.10 -13.13
N CYS A 29 11.27 -0.27 -12.86
CA CYS A 29 11.77 -1.63 -13.01
C CYS A 29 11.08 -2.62 -12.06
N LEU A 30 10.54 -2.15 -10.93
CA LEU A 30 9.75 -3.00 -10.05
C LEU A 30 8.45 -3.47 -10.70
N ASP A 31 7.82 -2.63 -11.52
CA ASP A 31 6.61 -2.99 -12.27
C ASP A 31 6.96 -3.79 -13.54
N ASN A 32 8.08 -3.42 -14.22
CA ASN A 32 8.55 -4.06 -15.45
C ASN A 32 10.08 -4.09 -15.50
N PRO A 33 10.74 -5.22 -15.20
CA PRO A 33 12.20 -5.30 -15.22
C PRO A 33 12.84 -5.04 -16.59
N ALA A 34 12.09 -5.15 -17.70
CA ALA A 34 12.58 -4.78 -19.01
C ALA A 34 12.94 -3.28 -19.14
N GLY A 35 12.35 -2.43 -18.29
CA GLY A 35 12.68 -1.01 -18.22
C GLY A 35 14.15 -0.74 -17.88
N LEU A 36 14.82 -1.69 -17.22
CA LEU A 36 16.25 -1.66 -16.95
C LEU A 36 17.09 -1.72 -18.26
N GLY A 37 16.59 -2.37 -19.31
CA GLY A 37 17.28 -2.45 -20.62
C GLY A 37 17.50 -1.10 -21.32
N LEU A 38 16.87 -0.03 -20.86
CA LEU A 38 17.07 1.32 -21.39
C LEU A 38 18.30 2.04 -20.83
N TYR A 39 18.89 1.54 -19.76
CA TYR A 39 20.11 2.12 -19.20
C TYR A 39 21.32 1.91 -20.10
N ARG A 40 22.20 2.92 -20.10
CA ARG A 40 23.44 2.96 -20.90
C ARG A 40 24.67 3.27 -20.05
N ARG A 41 24.44 3.59 -18.76
CA ARG A 41 25.47 4.08 -17.85
C ARG A 41 25.24 3.47 -16.47
N PHE A 42 26.29 3.45 -15.67
CA PHE A 42 26.17 3.20 -14.25
C PHE A 42 25.41 4.33 -13.56
N GLU A 43 24.50 4.00 -12.67
CA GLU A 43 23.67 4.99 -11.97
C GLU A 43 23.37 4.56 -10.53
N VAL A 44 23.48 5.52 -9.62
CA VAL A 44 23.11 5.35 -8.20
C VAL A 44 22.07 6.41 -7.86
N MET A 45 20.99 5.98 -7.21
CA MET A 45 19.94 6.89 -6.78
C MET A 45 19.52 6.64 -5.33
N VAL A 46 19.19 7.72 -4.63
CA VAL A 46 18.54 7.70 -3.31
C VAL A 46 17.41 8.69 -3.29
N THR A 47 16.30 8.28 -2.70
CA THR A 47 15.09 9.10 -2.58
C THR A 47 14.73 9.35 -1.13
N MET A 48 14.34 10.57 -0.81
CA MET A 48 13.79 11.01 0.47
C MET A 48 12.33 11.42 0.27
N ASP A 49 11.48 11.15 1.26
CA ASP A 49 10.04 11.35 1.18
C ASP A 49 9.48 11.87 2.52
N TRP A 50 8.76 12.98 2.46
CA TRP A 50 7.98 13.55 3.57
C TRP A 50 6.50 13.33 3.27
N MET A 51 5.85 12.58 4.13
CA MET A 51 4.43 12.25 4.05
C MET A 51 3.65 12.96 5.15
N PHE A 52 2.56 13.61 4.78
CA PHE A 52 1.60 14.28 5.66
C PHE A 52 0.22 13.68 5.39
N ASP A 53 -0.24 12.82 6.28
CA ASP A 53 -1.52 12.14 6.17
C ASP A 53 -2.55 12.78 7.10
N ARG A 54 -3.74 13.06 6.57
CA ARG A 54 -4.90 13.54 7.33
C ARG A 54 -6.06 12.61 7.07
N THR A 55 -6.63 12.06 8.13
CA THR A 55 -7.80 11.21 8.03
C THR A 55 -8.94 11.78 8.85
N HIS A 56 -10.15 11.72 8.34
CA HIS A 56 -11.35 12.09 9.05
C HIS A 56 -12.49 11.12 8.75
N GLN A 57 -13.36 10.96 9.75
CA GLN A 57 -14.58 10.20 9.61
C GLN A 57 -15.63 11.07 8.89
N ARG A 58 -16.36 10.49 7.94
CA ARG A 58 -17.59 11.03 7.39
C ARG A 58 -18.76 10.31 8.01
N THR A 59 -19.38 10.88 9.03
CA THR A 59 -20.65 10.41 9.56
C THR A 59 -21.79 11.31 9.09
N PRO A 60 -23.01 10.78 8.89
CA PRO A 60 -24.21 11.57 8.86
C PRO A 60 -24.48 12.12 10.27
N GLY A 61 -24.01 13.32 10.59
CA GLY A 61 -24.26 13.91 11.92
C GLY A 61 -23.11 14.65 12.58
N ASP A 62 -22.13 15.13 11.79
CA ASP A 62 -21.14 16.18 12.14
C ASP A 62 -20.10 15.95 13.23
N LYS A 63 -19.85 14.74 13.71
CA LYS A 63 -18.66 14.50 14.54
C LYS A 63 -17.44 14.17 13.65
N ILE A 64 -16.74 15.21 13.19
CA ILE A 64 -15.48 15.05 12.45
C ILE A 64 -14.36 14.91 13.47
N HIS A 65 -13.70 13.76 13.50
CA HIS A 65 -12.47 13.54 14.28
C HIS A 65 -11.26 13.56 13.32
N PRO A 66 -10.67 14.73 13.03
CA PRO A 66 -9.49 14.78 12.18
C PRO A 66 -8.28 14.22 12.91
N THR A 67 -7.59 13.30 12.27
CA THR A 67 -6.32 12.76 12.75
C THR A 67 -5.20 13.10 11.79
N GLN A 68 -3.96 13.14 12.29
CA GLN A 68 -2.77 13.41 11.48
C GLN A 68 -1.69 12.38 11.80
N ALA A 69 -1.03 11.90 10.73
CA ALA A 69 0.12 11.02 10.84
C ALA A 69 1.19 11.50 9.85
N ASN A 70 2.26 12.10 10.38
CA ASN A 70 3.36 12.61 9.57
C ASN A 70 4.54 11.63 9.63
N MET A 71 5.24 11.45 8.51
CA MET A 71 6.39 10.56 8.45
C MET A 71 7.46 11.08 7.48
N PHE A 72 8.72 10.95 7.89
CA PHE A 72 9.87 11.05 7.01
C PHE A 72 10.43 9.65 6.75
N MET A 73 10.83 9.37 5.51
CA MET A 73 11.42 8.08 5.14
C MET A 73 12.39 8.20 3.97
N VAL A 74 13.20 7.16 3.80
CA VAL A 74 14.01 6.90 2.58
C VAL A 74 13.35 5.73 1.86
N PRO A 75 12.41 6.00 0.92
CA PRO A 75 11.64 4.93 0.30
C PRO A 75 12.38 4.17 -0.78
N GLN A 76 13.51 4.67 -1.30
CA GLN A 76 14.20 4.03 -2.41
C GLN A 76 15.71 4.31 -2.37
N ALA A 77 16.50 3.26 -2.65
CA ALA A 77 17.92 3.34 -2.97
C ALA A 77 18.24 2.28 -4.04
N SER A 78 19.04 2.62 -5.03
CA SER A 78 19.34 1.71 -6.14
C SER A 78 20.73 1.90 -6.75
N PHE A 79 21.23 0.79 -7.31
CA PHE A 79 22.47 0.71 -8.08
C PHE A 79 22.16 0.03 -9.42
N VAL A 80 22.46 0.71 -10.51
CA VAL A 80 22.32 0.19 -11.87
C VAL A 80 23.69 0.03 -12.49
N PHE A 81 23.98 -1.16 -12.99
CA PHE A 81 25.18 -1.47 -13.76
C PHE A 81 24.79 -1.72 -15.20
N SER A 82 25.37 -0.96 -16.14
CA SER A 82 25.14 -1.12 -17.56
C SER A 82 26.42 -1.54 -18.26
N LEU A 83 26.41 -2.73 -18.86
CA LEU A 83 27.53 -3.36 -19.50
C LEU A 83 27.29 -3.41 -21.02
N PRO A 84 28.06 -2.67 -21.83
CA PRO A 84 27.95 -2.77 -23.28
C PRO A 84 28.47 -4.13 -23.78
N THR A 85 27.83 -4.68 -24.78
CA THR A 85 28.27 -5.91 -25.44
C THR A 85 29.47 -5.64 -26.31
N TYR A 86 30.52 -6.48 -26.23
CA TYR A 86 31.77 -6.29 -26.98
C TYR A 86 31.60 -6.41 -28.49
N ASN A 87 30.71 -7.29 -28.97
CA ASN A 87 30.33 -7.47 -30.37
C ASN A 87 28.78 -7.39 -30.51
N PRO A 88 28.20 -6.18 -30.58
CA PRO A 88 26.76 -6.04 -30.64
C PRO A 88 26.12 -6.61 -31.94
N ASP A 89 26.88 -6.87 -32.97
CA ASP A 89 26.36 -7.31 -34.28
C ASP A 89 26.05 -8.82 -34.35
N ASP A 90 26.70 -9.67 -33.53
CA ASP A 90 26.58 -11.13 -33.62
C ASP A 90 25.20 -11.64 -33.16
N HIS A 91 24.59 -11.01 -32.14
CA HIS A 91 23.27 -11.43 -31.61
C HIS A 91 22.28 -10.30 -31.46
N GLY A 92 22.63 -9.08 -31.87
CA GLY A 92 21.80 -7.87 -31.79
C GLY A 92 21.62 -7.38 -30.37
N VAL A 93 22.24 -7.97 -29.33
CA VAL A 93 22.23 -7.50 -27.94
C VAL A 93 23.21 -6.33 -27.81
N GLN A 94 22.73 -5.18 -27.35
CA GLN A 94 23.52 -3.96 -27.23
C GLN A 94 24.07 -3.78 -25.80
N PHE A 95 23.25 -4.10 -24.78
CA PHE A 95 23.59 -3.93 -23.39
C PHE A 95 23.02 -5.05 -22.53
N HIS A 96 23.78 -5.40 -21.48
CA HIS A 96 23.36 -6.22 -20.36
C HIS A 96 23.33 -5.34 -19.12
N ASN A 97 22.19 -5.25 -18.45
CA ASN A 97 21.99 -4.38 -17.32
C ASN A 97 21.62 -5.18 -16.08
N LEU A 98 22.16 -4.77 -14.92
CA LEU A 98 21.87 -5.32 -13.60
C LEU A 98 21.36 -4.20 -12.70
N LEU A 99 20.35 -4.49 -11.89
CA LEU A 99 19.81 -3.59 -10.89
C LEU A 99 19.81 -4.28 -9.52
N PHE A 100 20.29 -3.56 -8.52
CA PHE A 100 20.04 -3.83 -7.11
C PHE A 100 19.26 -2.67 -6.54
N SER A 101 18.08 -2.91 -6.01
CA SER A 101 17.21 -1.85 -5.51
C SER A 101 16.56 -2.24 -4.19
N TYR A 102 16.54 -1.29 -3.27
CA TYR A 102 15.66 -1.28 -2.11
C TYR A 102 14.53 -0.29 -2.38
N GLN A 103 13.29 -0.71 -2.16
CA GLN A 103 12.13 0.16 -2.24
C GLN A 103 11.09 -0.17 -1.17
N ARG A 104 10.58 0.86 -0.50
CA ARG A 104 9.36 0.76 0.30
C ARG A 104 8.17 0.79 -0.64
N VAL A 105 7.37 -0.29 -0.64
CA VAL A 105 6.22 -0.43 -1.54
C VAL A 105 4.91 -0.08 -0.85
N HIS A 106 4.88 -0.07 0.49
CA HIS A 106 3.73 0.37 1.27
C HIS A 106 4.13 0.82 2.67
N THR A 107 3.35 1.73 3.26
CA THR A 107 3.48 2.15 4.66
C THR A 107 2.11 2.17 5.34
N PHE A 108 2.08 1.70 6.59
CA PHE A 108 0.86 1.60 7.42
C PHE A 108 0.75 2.72 8.46
N ASN A 109 1.44 3.83 8.30
CA ASN A 109 1.40 4.91 9.27
C ASN A 109 0.07 5.68 9.20
N ARG A 110 -0.91 5.25 10.00
CA ARG A 110 -2.28 5.76 10.01
C ARG A 110 -2.85 5.83 11.42
N LEU A 111 -3.69 6.83 11.67
CA LEU A 111 -4.47 6.97 12.90
C LEU A 111 -5.92 7.25 12.54
N TYR A 112 -6.80 6.37 12.97
CA TYR A 112 -8.25 6.50 12.80
C TYR A 112 -8.90 6.73 14.17
N ILE A 113 -9.80 7.69 14.25
CA ILE A 113 -10.70 7.87 15.38
C ILE A 113 -12.09 8.00 14.78
N ALA A 114 -12.99 7.14 15.21
CA ALA A 114 -14.37 7.07 14.74
C ALA A 114 -15.30 6.95 15.94
N SER A 115 -16.53 7.45 15.80
CA SER A 115 -17.57 7.30 16.83
C SER A 115 -18.93 7.16 16.17
N ALA A 116 -19.82 6.39 16.78
CA ALA A 116 -21.21 6.25 16.42
C ALA A 116 -22.08 6.16 17.68
N ASP A 117 -23.37 6.10 17.49
CA ASP A 117 -24.36 5.97 18.54
C ASP A 117 -25.34 4.83 18.19
N ASN A 118 -25.74 4.05 19.17
CA ASN A 118 -26.74 2.98 19.04
C ASN A 118 -26.31 1.80 18.15
N ASP A 119 -25.03 1.46 18.19
CA ASP A 119 -24.50 0.28 17.50
C ASP A 119 -24.69 -1.02 18.32
N PRO A 120 -24.73 -2.20 17.65
CA PRO A 120 -24.74 -3.49 18.35
C PRO A 120 -23.52 -3.65 19.26
N SER A 121 -23.75 -4.12 20.49
CA SER A 121 -22.68 -4.27 21.48
C SER A 121 -21.70 -5.40 21.13
N LEU A 122 -20.41 -5.08 21.11
CA LEU A 122 -19.31 -6.06 21.01
C LEU A 122 -19.29 -6.99 22.25
N GLY A 123 -19.52 -6.44 23.45
CA GLY A 123 -19.57 -7.23 24.68
C GLY A 123 -20.64 -8.29 24.64
N ALA A 124 -21.84 -7.97 24.15
CA ALA A 124 -22.92 -8.95 23.96
C ALA A 124 -22.59 -10.01 22.89
N LEU A 125 -21.88 -9.63 21.83
CA LEU A 125 -21.39 -10.55 20.79
C LEU A 125 -20.40 -11.57 21.38
N LEU A 126 -19.38 -11.09 22.11
CA LEU A 126 -18.35 -11.94 22.70
C LEU A 126 -18.94 -12.88 23.76
N ALA A 127 -19.91 -12.42 24.54
CA ALA A 127 -20.61 -13.25 25.51
C ALA A 127 -21.39 -14.41 24.88
N THR A 128 -21.94 -14.20 23.67
CA THR A 128 -22.68 -15.26 22.95
C THR A 128 -21.76 -16.22 22.20
N ALA A 129 -20.61 -15.74 21.69
CA ALA A 129 -19.72 -16.53 20.86
C ALA A 129 -18.87 -17.56 21.63
N GLN A 130 -18.59 -17.32 22.91
CA GLN A 130 -17.63 -18.15 23.66
C GLN A 130 -18.27 -19.22 24.55
N ASP A 131 -19.59 -19.35 24.63
CA ASP A 131 -20.31 -20.28 25.51
C ASP A 131 -19.77 -20.25 26.97
N VAL A 132 -19.11 -19.13 27.33
CA VAL A 132 -18.53 -18.87 28.61
C VAL A 132 -19.69 -18.34 29.45
N ASN A 133 -19.96 -19.00 30.55
CA ASN A 133 -20.82 -18.51 31.62
C ASN A 133 -20.13 -17.26 32.24
N TRP A 134 -20.16 -16.19 31.50
CA TRP A 134 -19.61 -14.91 31.92
C TRP A 134 -20.58 -14.37 32.95
N ASP A 135 -20.30 -14.60 34.20
CA ASP A 135 -20.88 -13.83 35.31
C ASP A 135 -20.52 -12.33 35.20
N ILE A 136 -20.64 -11.79 33.96
CA ILE A 136 -20.46 -10.38 33.71
C ILE A 136 -21.86 -9.77 33.67
N PRO A 137 -22.27 -9.10 34.74
CA PRO A 137 -23.58 -8.43 34.78
C PRO A 137 -23.72 -7.30 33.75
N PHE A 138 -22.68 -7.07 32.91
CA PHE A 138 -22.52 -5.90 32.05
C PHE A 138 -22.78 -6.13 30.57
N CYS A 139 -22.92 -7.35 30.11
CA CYS A 139 -23.11 -7.66 28.68
C CYS A 139 -24.56 -7.95 28.28
N SER A 140 -25.54 -7.51 29.06
CA SER A 140 -26.95 -7.77 28.77
C SER A 140 -27.60 -6.84 27.75
N GLU A 141 -27.01 -5.69 27.51
CA GLU A 141 -27.50 -4.70 26.56
C GLU A 141 -27.04 -5.08 25.13
N ARG A 142 -27.99 -5.18 24.21
CA ARG A 142 -27.70 -5.52 22.78
C ARG A 142 -27.13 -4.36 22.00
N TYR A 143 -27.40 -3.12 22.44
CA TYR A 143 -26.99 -1.89 21.77
C TYR A 143 -26.32 -0.95 22.75
N ASN A 144 -25.28 -0.28 22.31
CA ASN A 144 -24.64 0.76 23.10
C ASN A 144 -25.40 2.10 22.98
N LEU A 145 -25.15 3.03 23.88
CA LEU A 145 -25.62 4.40 23.79
C LEU A 145 -24.74 5.23 22.85
N ALA A 146 -23.45 4.97 22.91
CA ALA A 146 -22.44 5.59 22.08
C ALA A 146 -21.19 4.70 22.06
N ASP A 147 -20.41 4.78 21.02
CA ASP A 147 -19.12 4.12 20.94
C ASP A 147 -18.01 5.05 20.43
N GLN A 148 -16.79 4.60 20.62
CA GLN A 148 -15.61 5.22 20.06
C GLN A 148 -14.58 4.15 19.67
N MET A 149 -14.21 4.15 18.40
CA MET A 149 -13.12 3.33 17.86
C MET A 149 -11.88 4.18 17.67
N ARG A 150 -10.74 3.71 18.18
CA ARG A 150 -9.41 4.24 17.87
C ARG A 150 -8.56 3.11 17.31
N LEU A 151 -8.04 3.30 16.09
CA LEU A 151 -7.13 2.37 15.44
C LEU A 151 -5.86 3.12 15.03
N GLN A 152 -4.73 2.70 15.58
CA GLN A 152 -3.42 3.21 15.21
C GLN A 152 -2.64 2.09 14.52
N GLU A 153 -2.29 2.32 13.27
CA GLU A 153 -1.46 1.41 12.49
C GLU A 153 -0.07 2.02 12.29
N SER A 154 0.96 1.19 12.36
CA SER A 154 2.33 1.55 12.04
C SER A 154 3.02 0.38 11.34
N GLY A 155 3.93 0.68 10.42
CA GLY A 155 4.64 -0.39 9.73
C GLY A 155 4.95 -0.10 8.27
N TYR A 156 5.49 -1.12 7.63
CA TYR A 156 5.94 -1.01 6.25
C TYR A 156 6.03 -2.36 5.54
N VAL A 157 6.04 -2.30 4.21
CA VAL A 157 6.46 -3.37 3.33
C VAL A 157 7.65 -2.86 2.53
N ASN A 158 8.82 -3.46 2.73
CA ASN A 158 10.02 -3.17 1.97
C ASN A 158 10.26 -4.28 0.94
N GLU A 159 10.71 -3.90 -0.24
CA GLU A 159 11.06 -4.81 -1.33
C GLU A 159 12.53 -4.63 -1.73
N TYR A 160 13.23 -5.72 -1.86
CA TYR A 160 14.60 -5.81 -2.38
C TYR A 160 14.53 -6.48 -3.74
N ALA A 161 14.96 -5.78 -4.77
CA ALA A 161 14.90 -6.21 -6.15
C ALA A 161 16.29 -6.52 -6.70
N PHE A 162 16.38 -7.62 -7.44
CA PHE A 162 17.54 -8.04 -8.21
C PHE A 162 17.08 -8.29 -9.63
N ASP A 163 17.40 -7.38 -10.55
CA ASP A 163 16.97 -7.47 -11.94
C ASP A 163 18.13 -7.64 -12.88
N TYR A 164 17.85 -8.38 -13.95
CA TYR A 164 18.67 -8.47 -15.12
C TYR A 164 17.82 -8.13 -16.35
N ALA A 165 18.35 -7.30 -17.24
CA ALA A 165 17.69 -7.01 -18.52
C ALA A 165 18.68 -6.86 -19.67
N MET A 166 18.19 -7.17 -20.87
CA MET A 166 18.90 -7.04 -22.12
C MET A 166 18.22 -6.00 -23.02
N ASN A 167 19.04 -5.27 -23.77
CA ASN A 167 18.61 -4.46 -24.87
C ASN A 167 19.00 -5.12 -26.19
N ILE A 168 18.02 -5.43 -27.02
CA ILE A 168 18.19 -6.09 -28.31
C ILE A 168 17.82 -5.10 -29.42
N LYS A 169 18.81 -4.68 -30.20
CA LYS A 169 18.67 -3.78 -31.38
C LYS A 169 17.96 -2.44 -31.07
N ASN A 170 17.94 -1.98 -29.82
CA ASN A 170 17.17 -0.80 -29.37
C ASN A 170 15.66 -0.84 -29.71
N GLN A 171 15.13 -2.04 -29.96
CA GLN A 171 13.72 -2.29 -30.27
C GLN A 171 13.06 -3.18 -29.22
N TRP A 172 13.77 -4.20 -28.76
CA TRP A 172 13.29 -5.16 -27.77
C TRP A 172 14.09 -5.03 -26.49
N TYR A 173 13.39 -4.91 -25.39
CA TYR A 173 13.97 -4.91 -24.07
C TYR A 173 13.29 -6.02 -23.27
N VAL A 174 14.06 -6.93 -22.75
CA VAL A 174 13.58 -8.11 -22.03
C VAL A 174 14.24 -8.11 -20.67
N GLY A 175 13.47 -8.35 -19.61
CA GLY A 175 13.99 -8.36 -18.26
C GLY A 175 13.34 -9.41 -17.39
N VAL A 176 14.09 -9.89 -16.40
CA VAL A 176 13.64 -10.79 -15.35
C VAL A 176 14.17 -10.29 -14.02
N GLY A 177 13.45 -10.57 -12.94
CA GLY A 177 13.84 -10.12 -11.61
C GLY A 177 13.35 -11.03 -10.50
N LEU A 178 14.12 -11.03 -9.42
CA LEU A 178 13.77 -11.64 -8.14
C LEU A 178 13.41 -10.52 -7.16
N ARG A 179 12.30 -10.68 -6.46
CA ARG A 179 11.81 -9.78 -5.42
C ARG A 179 11.77 -10.49 -4.09
N LEU A 180 12.36 -9.86 -3.08
CA LEU A 180 12.26 -10.29 -1.69
C LEU A 180 11.55 -9.18 -0.91
N GLN A 181 10.45 -9.51 -0.23
CA GLN A 181 9.69 -8.53 0.54
C GLN A 181 9.78 -8.85 2.04
N SER A 182 9.99 -7.82 2.85
CA SER A 182 9.88 -7.90 4.30
C SER A 182 8.69 -7.10 4.79
N TYR A 183 7.88 -7.73 5.64
CA TYR A 183 6.68 -7.18 6.24
C TYR A 183 6.89 -6.92 7.72
N TRP A 184 6.52 -5.75 8.15
CA TRP A 184 6.36 -5.41 9.55
C TRP A 184 5.17 -4.45 9.68
N MET A 185 4.17 -4.84 10.46
CA MET A 185 2.99 -4.03 10.74
C MET A 185 2.55 -4.25 12.17
N SER A 186 2.30 -3.18 12.91
CA SER A 186 1.65 -3.17 14.21
C SER A 186 0.35 -2.39 14.12
N ALA A 187 -0.71 -2.92 14.69
CA ALA A 187 -1.99 -2.26 14.83
C ALA A 187 -2.45 -2.32 16.29
N ASP A 188 -2.66 -1.15 16.87
CA ASP A 188 -3.24 -0.99 18.19
C ASP A 188 -4.66 -0.46 18.04
N ALA A 189 -5.64 -1.29 18.38
CA ALA A 189 -7.05 -0.94 18.32
C ALA A 189 -7.63 -0.83 19.73
N ARG A 190 -8.51 0.14 19.91
CA ARG A 190 -9.31 0.30 21.12
C ARG A 190 -10.73 0.65 20.71
N TYR A 191 -11.66 -0.13 21.19
CA TYR A 191 -13.09 0.09 21.01
C TYR A 191 -13.75 0.26 22.38
N ASP A 192 -14.29 1.44 22.64
CA ASP A 192 -14.96 1.81 23.87
C ASP A 192 -16.46 1.92 23.60
N GLU A 193 -17.28 1.27 24.41
CA GLU A 193 -18.73 1.30 24.38
C GLU A 193 -19.28 1.90 25.67
N PHE A 194 -20.27 2.76 25.57
CA PHE A 194 -20.93 3.43 26.69
C PHE A 194 -22.41 3.03 26.75
N PHE A 195 -22.91 2.74 27.94
CA PHE A 195 -24.26 2.30 28.16
C PHE A 195 -24.93 3.16 29.26
N SER A 196 -26.23 3.42 29.10
CA SER A 196 -26.97 4.30 30.01
C SER A 196 -27.22 3.70 31.39
N SER A 197 -27.39 2.37 31.46
CA SER A 197 -27.60 1.66 32.71
C SER A 197 -27.33 0.17 32.58
N THR A 198 -27.03 -0.49 33.67
CA THR A 198 -27.03 -1.94 33.74
C THR A 198 -28.44 -2.44 34.09
N SER A 199 -28.81 -3.61 33.57
CA SER A 199 -30.07 -4.27 33.94
C SER A 199 -30.14 -4.69 35.42
N LEU A 200 -28.98 -4.78 36.10
CA LEU A 200 -28.86 -5.23 37.48
C LEU A 200 -28.73 -4.09 38.50
N THR A 201 -28.06 -3.01 38.19
CA THR A 201 -27.75 -1.94 39.15
C THR A 201 -28.32 -0.59 38.77
N GLY A 202 -28.82 -0.41 37.55
CA GLY A 202 -29.35 0.87 37.08
C GLY A 202 -28.29 1.98 36.93
N THR A 203 -26.98 1.64 36.99
CA THR A 203 -25.88 2.60 36.87
C THR A 203 -25.26 2.58 35.47
N PRO A 204 -24.77 3.72 34.95
CA PRO A 204 -24.02 3.76 33.70
C PRO A 204 -22.78 2.85 33.75
N TYR A 205 -22.44 2.24 32.62
CA TYR A 205 -21.24 1.42 32.53
C TYR A 205 -20.58 1.58 31.15
N ALA A 206 -19.33 1.17 31.07
CA ALA A 206 -18.54 1.19 29.84
C ALA A 206 -17.78 -0.13 29.66
N ASN A 207 -17.71 -0.58 28.43
CA ASN A 207 -16.83 -1.65 28.01
C ASN A 207 -15.66 -1.06 27.19
N SER A 208 -14.46 -1.60 27.35
CA SER A 208 -13.29 -1.22 26.58
C SER A 208 -12.61 -2.49 26.08
N ASN A 209 -12.61 -2.70 24.79
CA ASN A 209 -11.84 -3.76 24.13
C ASN A 209 -10.55 -3.15 23.57
N LYS A 210 -9.41 -3.62 24.05
CA LYS A 210 -8.08 -3.22 23.56
C LYS A 210 -7.40 -4.41 22.93
N THR A 211 -6.96 -4.24 21.69
CA THR A 211 -6.24 -5.28 20.94
C THR A 211 -4.95 -4.72 20.35
N THR A 212 -3.90 -5.51 20.40
CA THR A 212 -2.62 -5.24 19.73
C THR A 212 -2.32 -6.38 18.80
N LEU A 213 -2.04 -6.07 17.56
CA LEU A 213 -1.76 -7.00 16.48
C LEU A 213 -0.42 -6.67 15.85
N LEU A 214 0.46 -7.66 15.73
CA LEU A 214 1.76 -7.51 15.11
C LEU A 214 1.95 -8.57 14.03
N TYR A 215 2.19 -8.13 12.80
CA TYR A 215 2.53 -8.97 11.66
C TYR A 215 4.01 -8.83 11.30
N LYS A 216 4.70 -9.96 11.16
CA LYS A 216 6.08 -10.02 10.67
C LYS A 216 6.22 -11.14 9.66
N GLY A 217 7.01 -10.93 8.62
CA GLY A 217 7.27 -12.02 7.67
C GLY A 217 8.14 -11.62 6.50
N VAL A 218 8.48 -12.62 5.72
CA VAL A 218 9.26 -12.48 4.49
C VAL A 218 8.59 -13.28 3.39
N THR A 219 8.52 -12.68 2.21
CA THR A 219 7.98 -13.33 1.01
C THR A 219 8.91 -13.11 -0.18
N ALA A 220 8.79 -13.96 -1.18
CA ALA A 220 9.52 -13.86 -2.44
C ALA A 220 8.59 -14.03 -3.63
N HIS A 221 8.91 -13.36 -4.74
CA HIS A 221 8.25 -13.57 -6.03
C HIS A 221 9.19 -13.25 -7.20
N LEU A 222 8.80 -13.69 -8.39
CA LEU A 222 9.52 -13.43 -9.62
C LEU A 222 8.79 -12.36 -10.44
N ALA A 223 9.57 -11.55 -11.16
CA ALA A 223 9.08 -10.59 -12.12
C ALA A 223 9.67 -10.87 -13.51
N ALA A 224 8.89 -10.66 -14.55
CA ALA A 224 9.32 -10.72 -15.93
C ALA A 224 8.74 -9.53 -16.70
N GLY A 225 9.43 -9.08 -17.73
CA GLY A 225 8.96 -7.94 -18.47
C GLY A 225 9.47 -7.87 -19.90
N LEU A 226 8.70 -7.15 -20.70
CA LEU A 226 8.99 -6.88 -22.10
C LEU A 226 8.64 -5.42 -22.41
N ILE A 227 9.54 -4.73 -23.12
CA ILE A 227 9.23 -3.47 -23.81
C ILE A 227 9.58 -3.65 -25.29
N TYR A 228 8.61 -3.32 -26.14
CA TYR A 228 8.78 -3.35 -27.59
C TYR A 228 8.58 -1.96 -28.19
N ARG A 229 9.53 -1.52 -28.99
CA ARG A 229 9.53 -0.23 -29.69
C ARG A 229 9.41 -0.46 -31.21
N PRO A 230 8.17 -0.68 -31.73
CA PRO A 230 7.96 -0.91 -33.15
C PRO A 230 8.30 0.31 -34.00
N LEU A 231 8.08 1.50 -33.46
CA LEU A 231 8.28 2.78 -34.13
C LEU A 231 9.04 3.74 -33.19
N SER A 232 9.69 4.74 -33.76
CA SER A 232 10.44 5.73 -32.96
C SER A 232 9.57 6.48 -31.95
N TRP A 233 8.29 6.63 -32.24
CA TRP A 233 7.33 7.36 -31.44
C TRP A 233 6.42 6.45 -30.57
N LEU A 234 6.46 5.11 -30.73
CA LEU A 234 5.58 4.17 -30.01
C LEU A 234 6.40 3.16 -29.22
N ARG A 235 6.01 2.97 -27.95
CA ARG A 235 6.50 1.89 -27.07
C ARG A 235 5.34 1.15 -26.45
N LEU A 236 5.44 -0.17 -26.40
CA LEU A 236 4.49 -1.08 -25.77
C LEU A 236 5.23 -1.80 -24.64
N GLY A 237 4.64 -1.84 -23.45
CA GLY A 237 5.24 -2.47 -22.27
C GLY A 237 4.30 -3.48 -21.64
N VAL A 238 4.86 -4.62 -21.23
CA VAL A 238 4.16 -5.64 -20.45
C VAL A 238 5.06 -6.07 -19.30
N GLY A 239 4.54 -6.00 -18.09
CA GLY A 239 5.18 -6.49 -16.87
C GLY A 239 4.32 -7.58 -16.22
N PHE A 240 4.94 -8.61 -15.71
CA PHE A 240 4.30 -9.72 -15.03
C PHE A 240 5.01 -10.01 -13.72
N GLN A 241 4.24 -10.20 -12.64
CA GLN A 241 4.75 -10.61 -11.34
C GLN A 241 3.97 -11.84 -10.88
N THR A 242 4.70 -12.89 -10.46
CA THR A 242 4.09 -14.10 -9.93
C THR A 242 3.42 -13.82 -8.58
N PRO A 243 2.49 -14.67 -8.12
CA PRO A 243 2.06 -14.65 -6.73
C PRO A 243 3.27 -14.77 -5.81
N THR A 244 3.22 -14.10 -4.66
CA THR A 244 4.29 -14.23 -3.66
C THR A 244 4.18 -15.55 -2.90
N ILE A 245 5.32 -16.08 -2.48
CA ILE A 245 5.43 -17.25 -1.63
C ILE A 245 6.16 -16.83 -0.35
N GLY A 246 5.58 -17.14 0.81
CA GLY A 246 6.20 -16.84 2.10
C GLY A 246 5.27 -17.08 3.27
N SER A 247 5.73 -16.71 4.46
CA SER A 247 4.97 -16.82 5.70
C SER A 247 4.92 -15.50 6.44
N LEU A 248 3.81 -15.26 7.11
CA LEU A 248 3.64 -14.19 8.08
C LEU A 248 3.34 -14.81 9.45
N THR A 249 4.07 -14.36 10.45
CA THR A 249 3.74 -14.63 11.84
C THR A 249 2.88 -13.50 12.37
N THR A 250 1.74 -13.84 12.92
CA THR A 250 0.81 -12.92 13.58
C THR A 250 0.94 -13.10 15.09
N TYR A 251 1.22 -12.02 15.80
CA TYR A 251 1.17 -11.96 17.26
C TYR A 251 -0.05 -11.13 17.65
N TYR A 252 -0.90 -11.69 18.49
CA TYR A 252 -2.13 -11.07 18.92
C TYR A 252 -2.19 -10.98 20.44
N THR A 253 -2.64 -9.84 20.98
CA THR A 253 -2.94 -9.65 22.40
C THR A 253 -4.25 -8.89 22.52
N GLY A 254 -5.22 -9.44 23.27
CA GLY A 254 -6.53 -8.82 23.49
C GLY A 254 -6.87 -8.70 24.98
N THR A 255 -7.53 -7.61 25.36
CA THR A 255 -8.04 -7.38 26.72
C THR A 255 -9.39 -6.70 26.64
N LEU A 256 -10.40 -7.30 27.26
CA LEU A 256 -11.72 -6.70 27.47
C LEU A 256 -11.85 -6.22 28.93
N THR A 257 -12.25 -4.98 29.12
CA THR A 257 -12.53 -4.40 30.44
C THR A 257 -13.96 -3.90 30.48
N ALA A 258 -14.70 -4.33 31.50
CA ALA A 258 -16.03 -3.78 31.83
C ALA A 258 -15.93 -2.97 33.11
N GLN A 259 -16.47 -1.77 33.12
CA GLN A 259 -16.33 -0.83 34.24
C GLN A 259 -17.63 -0.07 34.53
N THR A 260 -17.96 0.02 35.82
CA THR A 260 -18.91 0.99 36.40
C THR A 260 -18.16 1.93 37.34
N ASP A 261 -18.86 2.90 37.93
CA ASP A 261 -18.27 3.82 38.94
C ASP A 261 -17.62 3.10 40.13
N SER A 262 -18.12 1.92 40.49
CA SER A 262 -17.72 1.17 41.69
C SER A 262 -17.04 -0.17 41.40
N LEU A 263 -17.12 -0.70 40.17
CA LEU A 263 -16.64 -2.04 39.86
C LEU A 263 -15.92 -2.04 38.53
N ARG A 264 -14.76 -2.72 38.46
CA ARG A 264 -13.99 -2.95 37.28
C ARG A 264 -13.59 -4.41 37.16
N ASN A 265 -14.00 -5.06 36.06
CA ASN A 265 -13.57 -6.41 35.69
C ASN A 265 -12.77 -6.37 34.40
N SER A 266 -11.70 -7.16 34.33
CA SER A 266 -10.84 -7.25 33.15
C SER A 266 -10.61 -8.71 32.80
N PHE A 267 -10.73 -9.03 31.50
CA PHE A 267 -10.53 -10.35 30.90
C PHE A 267 -9.39 -10.27 29.94
N GLY A 268 -8.51 -11.24 29.93
CA GLY A 268 -7.24 -11.26 29.21
C GLY A 268 -6.07 -10.77 30.09
N PRO A 269 -4.87 -10.57 29.49
CA PRO A 269 -4.64 -10.65 28.05
C PRO A 269 -4.68 -12.08 27.52
N ASP A 270 -5.37 -12.28 26.39
CA ASP A 270 -5.26 -13.49 25.61
C ASP A 270 -4.19 -13.27 24.54
N ASP A 271 -3.11 -14.05 24.63
CA ASP A 271 -1.99 -13.99 23.72
C ASP A 271 -2.03 -15.17 22.74
N ASN A 272 -1.94 -14.88 21.47
CA ASN A 272 -1.89 -15.91 20.44
C ASN A 272 -0.84 -15.61 19.37
N ASN A 273 -0.13 -16.66 18.95
CA ASN A 273 0.86 -16.61 17.87
C ASN A 273 0.42 -17.57 16.79
N LEU A 274 0.31 -17.06 15.57
CA LEU A 274 -0.13 -17.86 14.43
C LEU A 274 0.76 -17.64 13.23
N ASP A 275 1.36 -18.72 12.74
CA ASP A 275 2.09 -18.72 11.48
C ASP A 275 1.17 -19.07 10.33
N ARG A 276 1.10 -18.21 9.34
CA ARG A 276 0.26 -18.40 8.15
C ARG A 276 1.07 -18.30 6.88
N ARG A 277 0.74 -19.15 5.93
CA ARG A 277 1.19 -18.96 4.55
C ARG A 277 0.51 -17.71 3.99
N PHE A 278 1.31 -16.82 3.44
CA PHE A 278 0.84 -15.57 2.87
C PHE A 278 1.10 -15.57 1.36
N HIS A 279 0.07 -15.24 0.61
CA HIS A 279 0.13 -15.15 -0.84
C HIS A 279 -0.36 -13.77 -1.28
N MET A 280 0.50 -13.00 -1.94
CA MET A 280 0.07 -11.81 -2.67
C MET A 280 -0.45 -12.20 -4.05
N PRO A 281 -1.40 -11.45 -4.61
CA PRO A 281 -1.96 -11.77 -5.91
C PRO A 281 -0.93 -11.63 -7.04
N LEU A 282 -1.14 -12.38 -8.12
CA LEU A 282 -0.52 -12.16 -9.40
C LEU A 282 -0.81 -10.75 -9.90
N GLN A 283 0.19 -10.07 -10.47
CA GLN A 283 0.03 -8.77 -11.10
C GLN A 283 0.43 -8.84 -12.57
N LEU A 284 -0.42 -8.27 -13.42
CA LEU A 284 -0.15 -8.02 -14.85
C LEU A 284 -0.25 -6.50 -15.09
N SER A 285 0.81 -5.93 -15.63
CA SER A 285 0.89 -4.51 -16.01
C SER A 285 1.04 -4.39 -17.51
N THR A 286 0.19 -3.62 -18.15
CA THR A 286 0.25 -3.32 -19.58
C THR A 286 0.29 -1.82 -19.80
N SER A 287 1.10 -1.35 -20.76
CA SER A 287 1.27 0.08 -20.95
C SER A 287 1.59 0.40 -22.42
N VAL A 288 1.15 1.59 -22.83
CA VAL A 288 1.52 2.20 -24.11
C VAL A 288 2.10 3.59 -23.84
N ALA A 289 3.20 3.91 -24.49
CA ALA A 289 3.82 5.23 -24.41
C ALA A 289 4.06 5.81 -25.80
N PHE A 290 3.72 7.09 -25.94
CA PHE A 290 3.83 7.87 -27.16
C PHE A 290 4.89 8.94 -26.99
N GLN A 291 5.91 8.92 -27.82
CA GLN A 291 6.86 10.01 -27.97
C GLN A 291 6.22 11.08 -28.85
N LEU A 292 5.65 12.12 -28.26
CA LEU A 292 4.93 13.17 -28.99
C LEU A 292 5.85 14.05 -29.84
N THR A 293 7.04 14.34 -29.28
CA THR A 293 8.13 15.10 -29.94
C THR A 293 9.46 14.63 -29.38
N ALA A 294 10.57 15.23 -29.79
CA ALA A 294 11.87 15.02 -29.16
C ALA A 294 11.84 15.39 -27.65
N TYR A 295 10.87 16.17 -27.22
CA TYR A 295 10.78 16.81 -25.89
C TYR A 295 9.54 16.41 -25.09
N GLY A 296 8.74 15.45 -25.55
CA GLY A 296 7.52 15.07 -24.86
C GLY A 296 7.19 13.59 -24.95
N MET A 297 6.72 13.01 -23.87
CA MET A 297 6.26 11.62 -23.80
C MET A 297 4.96 11.53 -23.00
N LEU A 298 3.98 10.80 -23.54
CA LEU A 298 2.69 10.50 -22.92
C LEU A 298 2.58 9.01 -22.71
N SER A 299 2.18 8.56 -21.53
CA SER A 299 2.02 7.14 -21.19
C SER A 299 0.69 6.85 -20.56
N PHE A 300 0.11 5.71 -20.90
CA PHE A 300 -1.06 5.11 -20.27
C PHE A 300 -0.71 3.70 -19.84
N GLN A 301 -1.14 3.33 -18.64
CA GLN A 301 -0.88 2.02 -18.03
C GLN A 301 -2.13 1.48 -17.39
N TYR A 302 -2.32 0.19 -17.53
CA TYR A 302 -3.35 -0.58 -16.85
C TYR A 302 -2.69 -1.73 -16.09
N ASP A 303 -3.02 -1.82 -14.79
CA ASP A 303 -2.58 -2.93 -13.95
C ASP A 303 -3.78 -3.75 -13.49
N TYR A 304 -3.64 -5.05 -13.61
CA TYR A 304 -4.58 -6.05 -13.11
C TYR A 304 -3.93 -6.87 -12.01
N ARG A 305 -4.61 -7.03 -10.88
CA ARG A 305 -4.21 -7.89 -9.77
C ARG A 305 -5.33 -8.89 -9.49
N HIS A 306 -4.98 -10.18 -9.53
CA HIS A 306 -5.95 -11.26 -9.34
C HIS A 306 -6.15 -11.54 -7.85
N GLY A 307 -7.31 -11.19 -7.30
CA GLY A 307 -7.62 -11.24 -5.87
C GLY A 307 -8.39 -12.47 -5.41
N GLN A 308 -8.09 -13.68 -5.92
CA GLN A 308 -8.81 -14.91 -5.59
C GLN A 308 -8.98 -15.15 -4.08
N TYR A 309 -8.01 -14.75 -3.27
CA TYR A 309 -8.03 -14.88 -1.81
C TYR A 309 -8.58 -13.65 -1.07
N TYR A 310 -8.91 -12.57 -1.80
CA TYR A 310 -9.28 -11.27 -1.21
C TYR A 310 -10.70 -10.81 -1.58
N GLY A 311 -11.51 -11.71 -2.13
CA GLY A 311 -12.90 -11.43 -2.46
C GLY A 311 -13.15 -10.66 -3.75
N GLY A 312 -12.12 -10.37 -4.56
CA GLY A 312 -12.26 -9.71 -5.85
C GLY A 312 -10.95 -9.24 -6.46
N ASP A 313 -10.98 -8.90 -7.73
CA ASP A 313 -9.83 -8.39 -8.48
C ASP A 313 -9.67 -6.88 -8.28
N SER A 314 -8.44 -6.39 -8.35
CA SER A 314 -8.13 -4.97 -8.33
C SER A 314 -7.62 -4.50 -9.68
N HIS A 315 -8.08 -3.32 -10.08
CA HIS A 315 -7.74 -2.66 -11.33
C HIS A 315 -7.14 -1.29 -11.05
N SER A 316 -6.07 -0.94 -11.77
CA SER A 316 -5.47 0.39 -11.71
C SER A 316 -5.34 0.97 -13.10
N LEU A 317 -5.68 2.24 -13.25
CA LEU A 317 -5.50 3.02 -14.46
C LEU A 317 -4.57 4.19 -14.14
N ARG A 318 -3.49 4.33 -14.91
CA ARG A 318 -2.49 5.38 -14.69
C ARG A 318 -2.22 6.11 -16.00
N ALA A 319 -2.04 7.42 -15.92
CA ALA A 319 -1.64 8.26 -17.03
C ALA A 319 -0.51 9.19 -16.59
N GLY A 320 0.48 9.37 -17.44
CA GLY A 320 1.64 10.20 -17.15
C GLY A 320 2.11 10.97 -18.37
N LEU A 321 2.50 12.22 -18.16
CA LEU A 321 3.09 13.13 -19.16
C LEU A 321 4.47 13.58 -18.67
N GLU A 322 5.46 13.47 -19.53
CA GLU A 322 6.80 14.03 -19.32
C GLU A 322 7.13 15.02 -20.43
N ILE A 323 7.61 16.21 -20.09
CA ILE A 323 8.03 17.26 -21.03
C ILE A 323 9.45 17.68 -20.69
N ILE A 324 10.30 17.83 -21.71
CA ILE A 324 11.69 18.28 -21.61
C ILE A 324 11.76 19.68 -22.22
N PRO A 325 11.49 20.77 -21.45
CA PRO A 325 11.44 22.11 -22.03
C PRO A 325 12.81 22.66 -22.41
N VAL A 326 13.84 22.23 -21.70
CA VAL A 326 15.24 22.61 -21.93
C VAL A 326 16.12 21.38 -21.71
N MET A 327 17.25 21.30 -22.39
CA MET A 327 18.18 20.18 -22.29
C MET A 327 18.56 19.91 -20.82
N GLY A 328 18.36 18.70 -20.37
CA GLY A 328 18.60 18.25 -18.99
C GLY A 328 17.47 18.54 -18.00
N MET A 329 16.51 19.39 -18.31
CA MET A 329 15.36 19.68 -17.44
C MET A 329 14.14 18.88 -17.90
N TYR A 330 13.36 18.33 -16.99
CA TYR A 330 12.08 17.69 -17.29
C TYR A 330 11.02 18.05 -16.25
N ILE A 331 9.78 18.08 -16.72
CA ILE A 331 8.58 18.35 -15.94
C ILE A 331 7.63 17.17 -16.18
N ASN A 332 7.09 16.62 -15.12
CA ASN A 332 6.18 15.49 -15.17
C ASN A 332 4.85 15.85 -14.54
N ALA A 333 3.79 15.27 -15.06
CA ALA A 333 2.46 15.26 -14.44
C ALA A 333 1.84 13.89 -14.58
N GLY A 334 1.10 13.44 -13.58
CA GLY A 334 0.49 12.13 -13.57
C GLY A 334 -0.81 12.07 -12.80
N TYR A 335 -1.63 11.11 -13.18
CA TYR A 335 -2.85 10.75 -12.48
C TYR A 335 -2.99 9.24 -12.43
N ALA A 336 -3.47 8.71 -11.28
CA ALA A 336 -3.78 7.30 -11.14
C ALA A 336 -5.08 7.09 -10.37
N TYR A 337 -5.80 6.04 -10.77
CA TYR A 337 -6.99 5.53 -10.12
C TYR A 337 -6.79 4.05 -9.82
N GLU A 338 -7.01 3.64 -8.57
CA GLU A 338 -6.92 2.25 -8.11
C GLU A 338 -8.22 1.82 -7.47
N SER A 339 -8.77 0.69 -7.93
CA SER A 339 -9.92 0.05 -7.30
C SER A 339 -9.47 -0.82 -6.11
N ALA A 340 -10.33 -1.01 -5.13
CA ALA A 340 -10.08 -1.95 -4.04
C ALA A 340 -10.21 -3.41 -4.50
N PHE A 341 -9.56 -4.33 -3.77
CA PHE A 341 -9.72 -5.77 -3.95
C PHE A 341 -11.10 -6.27 -3.49
N LEU A 342 -11.61 -5.73 -2.39
CA LEU A 342 -12.87 -6.19 -1.80
C LEU A 342 -14.05 -5.41 -2.38
N ARG A 343 -14.97 -6.12 -3.02
CA ARG A 343 -16.20 -5.51 -3.59
C ARG A 343 -17.39 -5.49 -2.63
N ASN A 344 -17.49 -6.50 -1.73
CA ASN A 344 -18.60 -6.61 -0.77
C ASN A 344 -18.10 -7.04 0.62
N PRO A 345 -18.27 -6.21 1.65
CA PRO A 345 -17.89 -6.59 3.02
C PRO A 345 -18.72 -7.73 3.59
N GLY A 346 -19.96 -7.92 3.13
CA GLY A 346 -20.86 -8.97 3.62
C GLY A 346 -20.52 -10.41 3.17
N THR A 347 -19.47 -10.60 2.36
CA THR A 347 -19.03 -11.94 1.90
C THR A 347 -17.71 -12.39 2.52
N VAL A 348 -17.08 -11.59 3.34
CA VAL A 348 -15.96 -12.05 4.16
C VAL A 348 -16.57 -12.80 5.34
N SER A 349 -16.94 -14.05 5.11
CA SER A 349 -17.21 -15.00 6.18
C SER A 349 -15.95 -15.06 7.03
N MET A 350 -16.02 -14.56 8.24
CA MET A 350 -14.99 -14.87 9.24
C MET A 350 -15.04 -16.38 9.40
N ASP A 351 -13.94 -17.05 9.07
CA ASP A 351 -13.81 -18.47 9.34
C ASP A 351 -14.02 -18.68 10.84
N PRO A 352 -15.04 -19.43 11.29
CA PRO A 352 -15.29 -19.62 12.72
C PRO A 352 -14.14 -20.32 13.46
N TYR A 353 -13.14 -20.82 12.72
CA TYR A 353 -11.90 -21.37 13.27
C TYR A 353 -10.77 -20.34 13.37
N PHE A 354 -11.04 -19.06 13.08
CA PHE A 354 -10.07 -18.01 13.29
C PHE A 354 -9.98 -17.70 14.78
N GLU A 355 -8.89 -18.12 15.39
CA GLU A 355 -8.48 -17.76 16.76
C GLU A 355 -8.09 -16.26 16.90
N ARG A 356 -8.61 -15.42 16.04
CA ARG A 356 -8.44 -13.97 16.07
C ARG A 356 -9.59 -13.37 16.86
N GLN A 357 -9.26 -12.64 17.91
CA GLN A 357 -10.23 -11.90 18.73
C GLN A 357 -10.30 -10.41 18.36
N ASP A 358 -9.43 -9.93 17.44
CA ASP A 358 -9.60 -8.59 16.87
C ASP A 358 -10.80 -8.60 15.92
N THR A 359 -11.81 -7.87 16.34
CA THR A 359 -13.10 -7.88 15.65
C THR A 359 -13.15 -6.84 14.53
N TYR A 360 -12.26 -5.85 14.54
CA TYR A 360 -12.25 -4.79 13.55
C TYR A 360 -11.67 -5.25 12.21
N PHE A 361 -12.18 -4.68 11.13
CA PHE A 361 -11.56 -4.80 9.81
C PHE A 361 -11.66 -3.50 9.02
N PHE A 362 -10.60 -3.23 8.29
CA PHE A 362 -10.45 -2.06 7.45
C PHE A 362 -10.57 -2.44 5.98
N GLN A 363 -11.44 -1.73 5.26
CA GLN A 363 -11.67 -1.97 3.86
C GLN A 363 -11.39 -0.71 3.03
N PRO A 364 -10.26 -0.65 2.32
CA PRO A 364 -10.05 0.40 1.33
C PRO A 364 -11.05 0.24 0.20
N ARG A 365 -11.62 1.36 -0.28
CA ARG A 365 -12.52 1.37 -1.43
C ARG A 365 -11.79 1.78 -2.69
N THR A 366 -11.58 3.06 -2.87
CA THR A 366 -10.90 3.61 -4.05
C THR A 366 -9.79 4.53 -3.61
N THR A 367 -8.68 4.48 -4.31
CA THR A 367 -7.55 5.37 -4.11
C THR A 367 -7.23 6.09 -5.40
N GLN A 368 -7.02 7.39 -5.32
CA GLN A 368 -6.66 8.21 -6.47
C GLN A 368 -5.41 9.02 -6.14
N TYR A 369 -4.64 9.34 -7.17
CA TYR A 369 -3.40 10.09 -7.07
C TYR A 369 -3.36 11.17 -8.14
N ALA A 370 -2.92 12.36 -7.75
CA ALA A 370 -2.52 13.42 -8.67
C ALA A 370 -1.10 13.85 -8.30
N SER A 371 -0.22 13.93 -9.26
CA SER A 371 1.19 14.21 -9.01
C SER A 371 1.81 15.09 -10.07
N CYS A 372 2.86 15.81 -9.67
CA CYS A 372 3.74 16.54 -10.57
C CYS A 372 5.18 16.42 -10.09
N ALA A 373 6.12 16.60 -11.00
CA ALA A 373 7.54 16.63 -10.66
C ALA A 373 8.31 17.56 -11.58
N ILE A 374 9.44 18.02 -11.05
CA ILE A 374 10.45 18.75 -11.80
C ILE A 374 11.81 18.12 -11.52
N GLY A 375 12.66 18.02 -12.53
CA GLY A 375 13.97 17.45 -12.37
C GLY A 375 14.98 18.07 -13.33
N TYR A 376 16.24 17.93 -12.92
CA TYR A 376 17.39 18.30 -13.73
C TYR A 376 18.40 17.16 -13.75
N ARG A 377 18.83 16.78 -14.94
CA ARG A 377 19.88 15.79 -15.18
C ARG A 377 21.07 16.48 -15.85
N GLY A 378 22.10 16.70 -15.06
CA GLY A 378 23.39 17.22 -15.53
C GLY A 378 24.28 16.11 -16.08
N THR A 379 25.58 16.38 -16.23
CA THR A 379 26.57 15.43 -16.77
C THR A 379 26.79 14.24 -15.85
N TYR A 380 26.86 14.46 -14.52
CA TYR A 380 27.16 13.42 -13.53
C TYR A 380 26.09 13.27 -12.45
N MET A 381 25.28 14.30 -12.25
CA MET A 381 24.31 14.33 -11.18
C MET A 381 22.92 14.65 -11.71
N MET A 382 21.92 14.09 -11.04
CA MET A 382 20.53 14.47 -11.21
C MET A 382 19.88 14.77 -9.88
N VAL A 383 19.00 15.76 -9.91
CA VAL A 383 18.14 16.12 -8.78
C VAL A 383 16.71 16.25 -9.27
N GLN A 384 15.80 15.66 -8.54
CA GLN A 384 14.38 15.63 -8.89
C GLN A 384 13.55 15.91 -7.66
N ALA A 385 12.47 16.64 -7.82
CA ALA A 385 11.48 16.87 -6.77
C ALA A 385 10.09 16.60 -7.31
N ALA A 386 9.27 15.88 -6.53
CA ALA A 386 7.88 15.60 -6.87
C ALA A 386 6.96 15.95 -5.72
N TYR A 387 5.77 16.36 -6.07
CA TYR A 387 4.64 16.49 -5.17
C TYR A 387 3.55 15.52 -5.60
N GLN A 388 2.98 14.78 -4.63
CA GLN A 388 1.87 13.86 -4.85
C GLN A 388 0.77 14.15 -3.83
N TYR A 389 -0.45 14.26 -4.33
CA TYR A 389 -1.67 14.25 -3.55
C TYR A 389 -2.39 12.93 -3.76
N ARG A 390 -2.66 12.20 -2.67
CA ARG A 390 -3.43 10.95 -2.66
C ARG A 390 -4.69 11.17 -1.84
N TRP A 391 -5.83 10.76 -2.36
CA TRP A 391 -7.07 10.67 -1.58
C TRP A 391 -7.65 9.27 -1.65
N GLN A 392 -8.10 8.80 -0.51
CA GLN A 392 -8.59 7.45 -0.34
C GLN A 392 -9.89 7.46 0.46
N ASN A 393 -10.91 6.76 -0.05
CA ASN A 393 -12.10 6.42 0.71
C ASN A 393 -11.95 5.01 1.25
N SER A 394 -12.39 4.78 2.47
CA SER A 394 -12.34 3.48 3.13
C SER A 394 -13.49 3.33 4.11
N THR A 395 -13.74 2.10 4.51
CA THR A 395 -14.68 1.77 5.59
C THR A 395 -13.96 1.04 6.69
N LEU A 396 -14.23 1.42 7.93
CA LEU A 396 -13.74 0.77 9.14
C LEU A 396 -14.94 0.16 9.87
N TYR A 397 -14.84 -1.12 10.20
CA TYR A 397 -15.80 -1.85 10.99
C TYR A 397 -15.16 -2.15 12.33
N ALA A 398 -15.79 -1.80 13.45
CA ALA A 398 -15.28 -2.15 14.76
C ALA A 398 -15.48 -3.64 15.07
N HIS A 399 -16.55 -4.24 14.55
CA HIS A 399 -16.83 -5.68 14.59
C HIS A 399 -17.83 -6.09 13.51
N GLU A 400 -18.04 -7.41 13.32
CA GLU A 400 -18.84 -7.97 12.23
C GLU A 400 -20.34 -7.62 12.24
N ASN A 401 -20.89 -7.32 13.41
CA ASN A 401 -22.32 -7.00 13.58
C ASN A 401 -22.65 -5.52 13.38
N ILE A 402 -21.69 -4.65 13.10
CA ILE A 402 -21.97 -3.25 12.79
C ILE A 402 -22.66 -3.17 11.43
N LEU A 403 -23.86 -2.60 11.42
CA LEU A 403 -24.68 -2.41 10.21
C LEU A 403 -24.20 -1.21 9.38
N ASP A 404 -23.81 -0.12 10.05
CA ASP A 404 -23.35 1.11 9.47
C ASP A 404 -21.87 1.36 9.76
N PRO A 405 -20.96 0.94 8.86
CA PRO A 405 -19.53 1.08 9.08
C PRO A 405 -19.10 2.55 9.08
N TYR A 406 -18.03 2.85 9.80
CA TYR A 406 -17.41 4.17 9.80
C TYR A 406 -16.82 4.47 8.41
N ASN A 407 -17.36 5.48 7.74
CA ASN A 407 -16.84 5.95 6.47
C ASN A 407 -15.65 6.89 6.73
N MET A 408 -14.48 6.49 6.27
CA MET A 408 -13.22 7.21 6.46
C MET A 408 -12.76 7.84 5.15
N HIS A 409 -12.23 9.06 5.23
CA HIS A 409 -11.60 9.75 4.14
C HIS A 409 -10.18 10.16 4.54
N SER A 410 -9.21 9.78 3.74
CA SER A 410 -7.78 10.09 3.95
C SER A 410 -7.25 10.94 2.82
N ASP A 411 -6.62 12.05 3.19
CA ASP A 411 -5.86 12.94 2.30
C ASP A 411 -4.38 12.87 2.66
N THR A 412 -3.55 12.47 1.71
CA THR A 412 -2.11 12.35 1.92
C THR A 412 -1.37 13.27 0.96
N HIS A 413 -0.55 14.15 1.51
CA HIS A 413 0.37 15.01 0.76
C HIS A 413 1.79 14.46 0.92
N ARG A 414 2.51 14.33 -0.19
CA ARG A 414 3.90 13.84 -0.17
C ARG A 414 4.80 14.77 -0.95
N LEU A 415 5.96 15.05 -0.37
CA LEU A 415 7.07 15.73 -1.03
C LEU A 415 8.22 14.73 -1.17
N VAL A 416 8.62 14.43 -2.41
CA VAL A 416 9.62 13.42 -2.74
C VAL A 416 10.80 14.09 -3.40
N ILE A 417 12.01 13.81 -2.92
CA ILE A 417 13.27 14.33 -3.50
C ILE A 417 14.17 13.12 -3.82
N THR A 418 14.61 13.04 -5.08
CA THR A 418 15.58 12.04 -5.53
C THR A 418 16.87 12.72 -5.95
N ILE A 419 17.98 12.19 -5.46
CA ILE A 419 19.32 12.57 -5.87
C ILE A 419 19.97 11.34 -6.48
N GLY A 420 20.59 11.51 -7.64
CA GLY A 420 21.29 10.46 -8.32
C GLY A 420 22.64 10.92 -8.87
N TRP A 421 23.52 9.94 -9.01
CA TRP A 421 24.80 10.08 -9.69
C TRP A 421 24.89 9.06 -10.81
N HIS A 422 25.46 9.44 -11.95
CA HIS A 422 25.71 8.54 -13.08
C HIS A 422 27.10 8.77 -13.66
N SER A 423 27.69 7.70 -14.18
CA SER A 423 28.95 7.78 -14.92
C SER A 423 28.78 8.49 -16.26
N ASP A 424 29.89 8.92 -16.84
CA ASP A 424 29.94 9.38 -18.22
C ASP A 424 29.49 8.33 -19.23
#